data_4a7a89c46a4a4a45a469380d4bb702f2
#
_entry.id   4a7a89c46a4a4a45a469380d4bb702f2
#
_cell.length_a   1.000
_cell.length_b   1.000
_cell.length_c   1.000
_cell.angle_alpha   90.00
_cell.angle_beta   90.00
_cell.angle_gamma   90.00
#
_symmetry.space_group_name_H-M   'P 1'
#
loop_
_entity.id
_entity.type
_entity.pdbx_description
1 polymer ?
#
loop_
_entity_poly.entity_id
_entity_poly.type
_entity_poly.pdbx_seq_one_letter_code
_entity_poly.pdbx_strand_id
1 'polypeptide(L)'
;MHDLAMRILTATGTNIFFAGQAGFIIKSSSGQMLAVDLYLSDCVERLEGNVGFKRLLPKMLSPYELKFDAVICTHPHWDHFDVDAVPGLMSNGYTKLFCSVDCAELVKALQMEYYASQITYIKPLESYDVGDFHINFINCDHGEGAPDAVGVVVTVDGKTIYEAGDTCLRLDRIGEIPQPLDVMIAPINGVYGNLNEEECAALSEHLRPRITIPCHYGMFASHHGDVGKFYNVMTEKKLPFLLMQQGEQYRF
;
A
#
# COMPACT_ATOMS: atom_id res chain seq x y z
N MET A 1 -10.09 -20.95 -3.78
CA MET A 1 -9.00 -19.99 -4.07
C MET A 1 -9.51 -19.03 -5.11
N HIS A 2 -9.39 -17.74 -4.86
CA HIS A 2 -9.80 -16.70 -5.82
C HIS A 2 -8.87 -16.69 -7.05
N ASP A 3 -9.37 -16.18 -8.18
CA ASP A 3 -8.59 -16.08 -9.43
C ASP A 3 -7.31 -15.25 -9.25
N LEU A 4 -7.38 -14.14 -8.53
CA LEU A 4 -6.22 -13.30 -8.26
C LEU A 4 -5.10 -14.07 -7.52
N ALA A 5 -5.45 -14.89 -6.52
CA ALA A 5 -4.46 -15.69 -5.81
C ALA A 5 -3.75 -16.68 -6.76
N MET A 6 -4.49 -17.32 -7.67
CA MET A 6 -3.90 -18.22 -8.67
C MET A 6 -2.96 -17.47 -9.62
N ARG A 7 -3.37 -16.29 -10.08
CA ARG A 7 -2.54 -15.45 -10.97
C ARG A 7 -1.27 -14.99 -10.27
N ILE A 8 -1.36 -14.58 -9.00
CA ILE A 8 -0.17 -14.22 -8.20
C ILE A 8 0.78 -15.41 -8.07
N LEU A 9 0.26 -16.59 -7.70
CA LEU A 9 1.10 -17.79 -7.52
C LEU A 9 1.80 -18.22 -8.81
N THR A 10 1.12 -18.11 -9.96
CA THR A 10 1.64 -18.57 -11.26
C THR A 10 2.46 -17.53 -12.02
N ALA A 11 2.40 -16.26 -11.62
CA ALA A 11 3.17 -15.19 -12.24
C ALA A 11 4.69 -15.45 -12.11
N THR A 12 5.42 -15.15 -13.18
CA THR A 12 6.89 -15.26 -13.24
C THR A 12 7.53 -13.90 -13.39
N GLY A 13 8.76 -13.75 -12.88
CA GLY A 13 9.47 -12.46 -12.84
C GLY A 13 8.94 -11.54 -11.74
N THR A 14 9.42 -10.30 -11.74
CA THR A 14 9.02 -9.29 -10.75
C THR A 14 7.71 -8.65 -11.15
N ASN A 15 6.76 -8.61 -10.23
CA ASN A 15 5.39 -8.16 -10.51
C ASN A 15 4.84 -7.31 -9.37
N ILE A 16 3.96 -6.37 -9.71
CA ILE A 16 3.10 -5.64 -8.78
C ILE A 16 1.65 -6.00 -9.11
N PHE A 17 0.86 -6.38 -8.11
CA PHE A 17 -0.58 -6.62 -8.24
C PHE A 17 -1.34 -5.60 -7.40
N PHE A 18 -2.35 -4.98 -7.98
CA PHE A 18 -3.23 -4.04 -7.28
C PHE A 18 -4.39 -4.80 -6.63
N ALA A 19 -4.42 -4.86 -5.31
CA ALA A 19 -5.49 -5.54 -4.56
C ALA A 19 -6.72 -4.65 -4.30
N GLY A 20 -6.63 -3.36 -4.66
CA GLY A 20 -7.67 -2.35 -4.42
C GLY A 20 -7.34 -1.43 -3.24
N GLN A 21 -7.97 -0.26 -3.18
CA GLN A 21 -7.74 0.82 -2.20
C GLN A 21 -6.27 1.28 -2.23
N ALA A 22 -5.51 1.06 -1.18
CA ALA A 22 -4.06 1.26 -1.11
C ALA A 22 -3.28 -0.06 -1.15
N GLY A 23 -3.97 -1.20 -1.38
CA GLY A 23 -3.39 -2.53 -1.26
C GLY A 23 -2.60 -2.96 -2.48
N PHE A 24 -1.31 -3.27 -2.29
CA PHE A 24 -0.45 -3.82 -3.34
C PHE A 24 0.29 -5.07 -2.88
N ILE A 25 0.54 -5.98 -3.83
CA ILE A 25 1.36 -7.16 -3.61
C ILE A 25 2.52 -7.11 -4.59
N ILE A 26 3.74 -7.17 -4.06
CA ILE A 26 4.97 -7.22 -4.84
C ILE A 26 5.49 -8.65 -4.77
N LYS A 27 5.69 -9.27 -5.94
CA LYS A 27 6.27 -10.60 -6.05
C LYS A 27 7.63 -10.51 -6.71
N SER A 28 8.66 -11.10 -6.08
CA SER A 28 10.00 -11.19 -6.65
C SER A 28 10.10 -12.27 -7.74
N SER A 29 11.17 -12.25 -8.50
CA SER A 29 11.48 -13.27 -9.51
C SER A 29 11.72 -14.66 -8.90
N SER A 30 12.13 -14.76 -7.65
CA SER A 30 12.27 -16.02 -6.90
C SER A 30 10.95 -16.58 -6.38
N GLY A 31 9.88 -15.77 -6.40
CA GLY A 31 8.55 -16.13 -5.91
C GLY A 31 8.21 -15.67 -4.50
N GLN A 32 9.10 -14.94 -3.83
CA GLN A 32 8.80 -14.32 -2.54
C GLN A 32 7.77 -13.19 -2.71
N MET A 33 6.97 -12.94 -1.68
CA MET A 33 5.85 -12.00 -1.73
C MET A 33 5.85 -11.04 -0.54
N LEU A 34 5.72 -9.75 -0.86
CA LEU A 34 5.53 -8.67 0.08
C LEU A 34 4.18 -8.00 -0.21
N ALA A 35 3.40 -7.73 0.82
CA ALA A 35 2.15 -7.00 0.70
C ALA A 35 2.21 -5.68 1.48
N VAL A 36 1.58 -4.64 0.93
CA VAL A 36 1.42 -3.33 1.57
C VAL A 36 -0.07 -3.02 1.63
N ASP A 37 -0.56 -2.62 2.79
CA ASP A 37 -1.90 -2.07 3.07
C ASP A 37 -3.07 -2.87 2.46
N LEU A 38 -3.07 -4.20 2.65
CA LEU A 38 -4.13 -5.05 2.11
C LEU A 38 -5.46 -4.85 2.84
N TYR A 39 -6.45 -4.28 2.15
CA TYR A 39 -7.83 -4.17 2.61
C TYR A 39 -8.68 -5.30 2.00
N LEU A 40 -8.96 -6.36 2.76
CA LEU A 40 -9.61 -7.58 2.29
C LEU A 40 -10.99 -7.85 2.91
N SER A 41 -11.41 -7.05 3.90
CA SER A 41 -12.67 -7.20 4.64
C SER A 41 -13.67 -6.08 4.36
N ASP A 42 -14.69 -5.96 5.19
CA ASP A 42 -15.62 -4.83 5.25
C ASP A 42 -15.50 -4.09 6.59
N CYS A 43 -14.33 -4.17 7.24
CA CYS A 43 -14.15 -3.62 8.59
C CYS A 43 -14.36 -2.10 8.64
N VAL A 44 -14.00 -1.36 7.58
CA VAL A 44 -14.19 0.09 7.52
C VAL A 44 -15.69 0.44 7.62
N GLU A 45 -16.55 -0.15 6.78
CA GLU A 45 -18.00 0.08 6.85
C GLU A 45 -18.57 -0.24 8.24
N ARG A 46 -18.16 -1.37 8.80
CA ARG A 46 -18.63 -1.85 10.10
C ARG A 46 -18.22 -0.94 11.26
N LEU A 47 -17.01 -0.41 11.21
CA LEU A 47 -16.44 0.40 12.31
C LEU A 47 -16.80 1.87 12.19
N GLU A 48 -16.82 2.42 10.96
CA GLU A 48 -17.28 3.79 10.71
C GLU A 48 -18.79 3.96 10.88
N GLY A 49 -19.55 2.88 10.64
CA GLY A 49 -21.02 2.93 10.71
C GLY A 49 -21.66 3.85 9.68
N ASN A 50 -20.92 4.20 8.60
CA ASN A 50 -21.35 5.14 7.57
C ASN A 50 -21.38 4.43 6.21
N VAL A 51 -22.51 4.51 5.50
CA VAL A 51 -22.72 3.91 4.19
C VAL A 51 -21.74 4.41 3.12
N GLY A 52 -21.17 5.61 3.28
CA GLY A 52 -20.14 6.14 2.40
C GLY A 52 -18.85 5.34 2.38
N PHE A 53 -18.61 4.54 3.44
CA PHE A 53 -17.47 3.63 3.55
C PHE A 53 -17.81 2.17 3.22
N LYS A 54 -18.99 1.93 2.63
CA LYS A 54 -19.31 0.62 2.08
C LYS A 54 -18.36 0.29 0.94
N ARG A 55 -17.79 -0.94 0.98
CA ARG A 55 -16.96 -1.46 -0.11
C ARG A 55 -17.77 -1.52 -1.41
N LEU A 56 -17.30 -0.87 -2.45
CA LEU A 56 -17.91 -0.84 -3.79
C LEU A 56 -17.35 -1.93 -4.71
N LEU A 57 -16.15 -2.43 -4.43
CA LEU A 57 -15.45 -3.43 -5.24
C LEU A 57 -15.49 -4.80 -4.56
N PRO A 58 -15.47 -5.90 -5.32
CA PRO A 58 -15.51 -7.25 -4.76
C PRO A 58 -14.25 -7.58 -3.94
N LYS A 59 -14.36 -8.55 -3.03
CA LYS A 59 -13.20 -9.15 -2.36
C LYS A 59 -12.49 -10.08 -3.35
N MET A 60 -11.26 -9.75 -3.68
CA MET A 60 -10.45 -10.46 -4.69
C MET A 60 -9.51 -11.51 -4.08
N LEU A 61 -9.32 -11.46 -2.76
CA LEU A 61 -8.47 -12.37 -1.99
C LEU A 61 -9.08 -12.66 -0.63
N SER A 62 -8.79 -13.84 -0.09
CA SER A 62 -8.95 -14.14 1.33
C SER A 62 -7.60 -14.03 2.04
N PRO A 63 -7.55 -13.61 3.32
CA PRO A 63 -6.30 -13.53 4.09
C PRO A 63 -5.60 -14.88 4.28
N TYR A 64 -6.26 -15.99 3.95
CA TYR A 64 -5.75 -17.36 4.12
C TYR A 64 -5.23 -17.99 2.82
N GLU A 65 -5.32 -17.31 1.67
CA GLU A 65 -5.00 -17.93 0.38
C GLU A 65 -3.54 -17.81 -0.04
N LEU A 66 -2.85 -16.79 0.45
CA LEU A 66 -1.45 -16.52 0.15
C LEU A 66 -0.62 -16.51 1.42
N LYS A 67 0.64 -16.90 1.29
CA LYS A 67 1.62 -16.83 2.36
C LYS A 67 2.66 -15.78 1.97
N PHE A 68 2.65 -14.67 2.68
CA PHE A 68 3.56 -13.57 2.46
C PHE A 68 4.85 -13.74 3.27
N ASP A 69 5.99 -13.30 2.74
CA ASP A 69 7.24 -13.15 3.49
C ASP A 69 7.14 -11.97 4.45
N ALA A 70 6.50 -10.89 3.99
CA ALA A 70 6.15 -9.75 4.82
C ALA A 70 4.79 -9.13 4.43
N VAL A 71 4.10 -8.60 5.44
CA VAL A 71 2.95 -7.71 5.31
C VAL A 71 3.33 -6.39 5.98
N ILE A 72 3.07 -5.28 5.32
CA ILE A 72 3.31 -3.93 5.82
C ILE A 72 1.96 -3.24 6.01
N CYS A 73 1.75 -2.62 7.18
CA CYS A 73 0.66 -1.69 7.44
C CYS A 73 1.28 -0.32 7.73
N THR A 74 1.08 0.63 6.82
CA THR A 74 1.74 1.94 6.86
C THR A 74 1.28 2.81 8.02
N HIS A 75 0.01 2.66 8.45
CA HIS A 75 -0.58 3.41 9.56
C HIS A 75 -1.88 2.70 10.07
N PRO A 76 -2.50 3.17 11.19
CA PRO A 76 -3.57 2.42 11.86
C PRO A 76 -4.97 2.57 11.25
N HIS A 77 -5.20 3.33 10.18
CA HIS A 77 -6.52 3.39 9.56
C HIS A 77 -6.93 2.02 9.04
N TRP A 78 -8.23 1.70 9.16
CA TRP A 78 -8.73 0.33 8.96
C TRP A 78 -8.70 -0.15 7.51
N ASP A 79 -8.52 0.72 6.55
CA ASP A 79 -8.28 0.37 5.14
C ASP A 79 -6.80 0.14 4.80
N HIS A 80 -5.90 0.34 5.78
CA HIS A 80 -4.46 0.04 5.75
C HIS A 80 -4.08 -1.05 6.77
N PHE A 81 -4.60 -0.95 7.99
CA PHE A 81 -4.54 -2.02 8.99
C PHE A 81 -5.92 -2.68 9.09
N ASP A 82 -6.24 -3.57 8.17
CA ASP A 82 -7.53 -4.30 8.16
C ASP A 82 -7.62 -5.23 9.37
N VAL A 83 -8.39 -4.80 10.38
CA VAL A 83 -8.50 -5.50 11.68
C VAL A 83 -9.13 -6.89 11.59
N ASP A 84 -9.86 -7.18 10.50
CA ASP A 84 -10.44 -8.49 10.26
C ASP A 84 -9.50 -9.40 9.44
N ALA A 85 -8.63 -8.83 8.60
CA ALA A 85 -7.75 -9.59 7.71
C ALA A 85 -6.35 -9.81 8.28
N VAL A 86 -5.74 -8.81 8.94
CA VAL A 86 -4.35 -8.87 9.43
C VAL A 86 -4.12 -10.08 10.35
N PRO A 87 -4.99 -10.43 11.33
CA PRO A 87 -4.81 -11.65 12.12
C PRO A 87 -4.79 -12.93 11.27
N GLY A 88 -5.62 -12.99 10.22
CA GLY A 88 -5.65 -14.11 9.28
C GLY A 88 -4.37 -14.22 8.44
N LEU A 89 -3.83 -13.09 7.96
CA LEU A 89 -2.56 -13.04 7.23
C LEU A 89 -1.38 -13.53 8.09
N MET A 90 -1.44 -13.32 9.41
CA MET A 90 -0.44 -13.76 10.38
C MET A 90 -0.60 -15.21 10.83
N SER A 91 -1.77 -15.81 10.64
CA SER A 91 -2.15 -17.12 11.23
C SER A 91 -1.29 -18.30 10.77
N ASN A 92 -0.55 -18.16 9.67
CA ASN A 92 0.35 -19.20 9.16
C ASN A 92 1.66 -19.37 9.96
N GLY A 93 1.95 -18.51 10.92
CA GLY A 93 3.14 -18.55 11.80
C GLY A 93 4.46 -18.24 11.10
N TYR A 94 4.43 -17.78 9.86
CA TYR A 94 5.62 -17.48 9.04
C TYR A 94 5.70 -16.00 8.65
N THR A 95 4.56 -15.42 8.23
CA THR A 95 4.47 -14.04 7.75
C THR A 95 4.98 -13.06 8.80
N LYS A 96 5.87 -12.15 8.42
CA LYS A 96 6.30 -11.03 9.27
C LYS A 96 5.36 -9.86 9.05
N LEU A 97 4.93 -9.22 10.13
CA LEU A 97 4.17 -7.97 10.09
C LEU A 97 5.10 -6.80 10.44
N PHE A 98 5.21 -5.85 9.53
CA PHE A 98 5.78 -4.53 9.79
C PHE A 98 4.62 -3.54 9.87
N CYS A 99 4.47 -2.87 10.99
CA CYS A 99 3.41 -1.87 11.12
C CYS A 99 3.95 -0.63 11.86
N SER A 100 3.46 0.54 11.47
CA SER A 100 3.81 1.78 12.17
C SER A 100 3.57 1.63 13.67
N VAL A 101 4.37 2.30 14.49
CA VAL A 101 4.19 2.29 15.96
C VAL A 101 2.79 2.76 16.37
N ASP A 102 2.13 3.56 15.54
CA ASP A 102 0.75 3.99 15.75
C ASP A 102 -0.25 2.82 15.75
N CYS A 103 0.10 1.68 15.13
CA CYS A 103 -0.72 0.47 15.10
C CYS A 103 -0.69 -0.34 16.43
N ALA A 104 0.14 0.03 17.40
CA ALA A 104 0.35 -0.77 18.62
C ALA A 104 -0.94 -1.04 19.41
N GLU A 105 -1.83 -0.05 19.50
CA GLU A 105 -3.11 -0.22 20.21
C GLU A 105 -4.06 -1.16 19.47
N LEU A 106 -4.02 -1.19 18.11
CA LEU A 106 -4.79 -2.17 17.33
C LEU A 106 -4.27 -3.58 17.54
N VAL A 107 -2.96 -3.78 17.50
CA VAL A 107 -2.32 -5.08 17.77
C VAL A 107 -2.74 -5.63 19.13
N LYS A 108 -2.72 -4.77 20.15
CA LYS A 108 -3.17 -5.11 21.51
C LYS A 108 -4.67 -5.40 21.58
N ALA A 109 -5.51 -4.55 20.97
CA ALA A 109 -6.97 -4.75 20.96
C ALA A 109 -7.38 -6.06 20.27
N LEU A 110 -6.63 -6.49 19.26
CA LEU A 110 -6.81 -7.74 18.54
C LEU A 110 -6.13 -8.94 19.23
N GLN A 111 -5.52 -8.76 20.41
CA GLN A 111 -4.79 -9.79 21.16
C GLN A 111 -3.71 -10.48 20.31
N MET A 112 -3.05 -9.72 19.44
CA MET A 112 -2.02 -10.24 18.52
C MET A 112 -0.64 -10.38 19.16
N GLU A 113 -0.47 -10.11 20.45
CA GLU A 113 0.80 -10.31 21.19
C GLU A 113 1.28 -11.76 21.13
N TYR A 114 0.38 -12.71 20.84
CA TYR A 114 0.77 -14.10 20.55
C TYR A 114 1.76 -14.19 19.37
N TYR A 115 1.69 -13.24 18.42
CA TYR A 115 2.58 -13.15 17.27
C TYR A 115 3.75 -12.17 17.49
N ALA A 116 4.08 -11.79 18.73
CA ALA A 116 5.08 -10.75 19.03
C ALA A 116 6.44 -10.97 18.35
N SER A 117 6.87 -12.23 18.15
CA SER A 117 8.12 -12.54 17.45
C SER A 117 8.07 -12.31 15.94
N GLN A 118 6.89 -12.10 15.38
CA GLN A 118 6.67 -11.84 13.96
C GLN A 118 6.27 -10.37 13.67
N ILE A 119 6.01 -9.58 14.72
CA ILE A 119 5.60 -8.18 14.61
C ILE A 119 6.79 -7.27 14.85
N THR A 120 7.05 -6.38 13.93
CA THR A 120 8.04 -5.31 14.04
C THR A 120 7.31 -3.97 13.93
N TYR A 121 7.36 -3.19 15.00
CA TYR A 121 6.89 -1.81 14.96
C TYR A 121 7.95 -0.94 14.31
N ILE A 122 7.56 -0.20 13.31
CA ILE A 122 8.46 0.60 12.48
C ILE A 122 8.21 2.09 12.64
N LYS A 123 9.25 2.85 12.36
CA LYS A 123 9.25 4.32 12.30
C LYS A 123 9.82 4.80 10.98
N PRO A 124 9.54 6.05 10.60
CA PRO A 124 10.22 6.68 9.48
C PRO A 124 11.75 6.60 9.59
N LEU A 125 12.42 6.45 8.44
CA LEU A 125 13.88 6.36 8.26
C LEU A 125 14.51 5.04 8.75
N GLU A 126 13.71 4.06 9.17
CA GLU A 126 14.20 2.71 9.42
C GLU A 126 14.23 1.88 8.12
N SER A 127 15.10 0.86 8.08
CA SER A 127 15.21 -0.06 6.95
C SER A 127 15.37 -1.50 7.42
N TYR A 128 14.85 -2.44 6.62
CA TYR A 128 14.85 -3.87 6.91
C TYR A 128 15.05 -4.69 5.65
N ASP A 129 15.72 -5.84 5.80
CA ASP A 129 15.82 -6.85 4.75
C ASP A 129 14.91 -8.05 5.06
N VAL A 130 14.10 -8.45 4.09
CA VAL A 130 13.25 -9.64 4.18
C VAL A 130 13.37 -10.42 2.87
N GLY A 131 14.16 -11.49 2.91
CA GLY A 131 14.41 -12.28 1.71
C GLY A 131 14.99 -11.44 0.58
N ASP A 132 14.27 -11.37 -0.55
CA ASP A 132 14.69 -10.60 -1.73
C ASP A 132 14.40 -9.08 -1.61
N PHE A 133 13.67 -8.66 -0.58
CA PHE A 133 13.21 -7.29 -0.42
C PHE A 133 14.12 -6.50 0.51
N HIS A 134 14.60 -5.36 0.04
CA HIS A 134 15.14 -4.31 0.88
C HIS A 134 14.07 -3.21 1.03
N ILE A 135 13.68 -2.90 2.26
CA ILE A 135 12.54 -2.04 2.59
C ILE A 135 13.06 -0.84 3.37
N ASN A 136 12.77 0.37 2.86
CA ASN A 136 13.03 1.62 3.58
C ASN A 136 11.70 2.30 3.89
N PHE A 137 11.53 2.78 5.11
CA PHE A 137 10.34 3.50 5.54
C PHE A 137 10.59 5.00 5.47
N ILE A 138 9.71 5.70 4.75
CA ILE A 138 9.83 7.15 4.47
C ILE A 138 8.79 7.89 5.29
N ASN A 139 9.11 9.11 5.72
CA ASN A 139 8.14 9.97 6.41
C ASN A 139 6.90 10.24 5.55
N CYS A 140 5.73 10.05 6.14
CA CYS A 140 4.47 10.60 5.66
C CYS A 140 4.03 11.79 6.51
N ASP A 141 3.08 12.55 6.01
CA ASP A 141 2.40 13.60 6.76
C ASP A 141 0.89 13.36 6.64
N HIS A 142 0.38 12.58 7.59
CA HIS A 142 -1.03 12.13 7.59
C HIS A 142 -1.80 12.65 8.83
N GLY A 143 -1.29 13.71 9.43
CA GLY A 143 -1.94 14.42 10.53
C GLY A 143 -1.78 13.75 11.91
N GLU A 144 -2.50 14.31 12.90
CA GLU A 144 -2.33 13.92 14.31
C GLU A 144 -2.82 12.50 14.63
N GLY A 145 -3.70 11.93 13.79
CA GLY A 145 -4.25 10.58 13.96
C GLY A 145 -3.24 9.45 13.62
N ALA A 146 -2.20 9.77 12.86
CA ALA A 146 -1.15 8.84 12.46
C ALA A 146 0.20 9.57 12.32
N PRO A 147 0.77 10.09 13.41
CA PRO A 147 1.97 10.93 13.38
C PRO A 147 3.23 10.16 12.93
N ASP A 148 3.28 8.86 13.12
CA ASP A 148 4.36 7.97 12.68
C ASP A 148 3.98 7.15 11.43
N ALA A 149 3.00 7.64 10.63
CA ALA A 149 2.69 7.03 9.33
C ALA A 149 3.91 7.01 8.41
N VAL A 150 4.01 5.97 7.59
CA VAL A 150 5.15 5.76 6.71
C VAL A 150 4.73 5.53 5.26
N GLY A 151 5.54 6.04 4.33
CA GLY A 151 5.62 5.51 2.98
C GLY A 151 6.66 4.39 2.92
N VAL A 152 6.60 3.58 1.88
CA VAL A 152 7.43 2.39 1.75
C VAL A 152 8.22 2.43 0.45
N VAL A 153 9.55 2.36 0.53
CA VAL A 153 10.40 2.13 -0.63
C VAL A 153 10.87 0.68 -0.62
N VAL A 154 10.52 -0.07 -1.64
CA VAL A 154 10.92 -1.46 -1.81
C VAL A 154 11.92 -1.56 -2.96
N THR A 155 13.10 -2.12 -2.67
CA THR A 155 14.05 -2.53 -3.70
C THR A 155 14.04 -4.05 -3.83
N VAL A 156 13.78 -4.57 -5.01
CA VAL A 156 13.71 -6.01 -5.33
C VAL A 156 14.12 -6.26 -6.77
N ASP A 157 14.95 -7.26 -7.05
CA ASP A 157 15.42 -7.62 -8.40
C ASP A 157 15.98 -6.41 -9.19
N GLY A 158 16.64 -5.48 -8.51
CA GLY A 158 17.16 -4.25 -9.12
C GLY A 158 16.09 -3.23 -9.55
N LYS A 159 14.86 -3.35 -9.03
CA LYS A 159 13.76 -2.41 -9.21
C LYS A 159 13.51 -1.63 -7.94
N THR A 160 13.20 -0.34 -8.05
CA THR A 160 12.83 0.53 -6.94
C THR A 160 11.37 0.95 -7.08
N ILE A 161 10.58 0.64 -6.07
CA ILE A 161 9.13 0.91 -5.99
C ILE A 161 8.91 1.78 -4.76
N TYR A 162 8.29 2.94 -4.93
CA TYR A 162 7.86 3.79 -3.83
C TYR A 162 6.33 3.77 -3.73
N GLU A 163 5.82 3.32 -2.61
CA GLU A 163 4.43 3.43 -2.21
C GLU A 163 4.35 4.55 -1.17
N ALA A 164 3.59 5.62 -1.49
CA ALA A 164 3.62 6.86 -0.73
C ALA A 164 2.93 6.75 0.64
N GLY A 165 2.07 5.74 0.83
CA GLY A 165 1.13 5.72 1.94
C GLY A 165 0.12 6.86 1.85
N ASP A 166 -0.65 7.05 2.89
CA ASP A 166 -1.53 8.20 3.02
C ASP A 166 -0.71 9.41 3.50
N THR A 167 -0.62 10.44 2.66
CA THR A 167 0.20 11.63 2.93
C THR A 167 -0.30 12.85 2.19
N CYS A 168 -0.11 14.04 2.76
CA CYS A 168 -0.18 15.29 2.01
C CYS A 168 1.11 15.52 1.21
N LEU A 169 1.12 16.52 0.33
CA LEU A 169 2.29 16.83 -0.50
C LEU A 169 3.45 17.39 0.32
N ARG A 170 4.55 16.66 0.40
CA ARG A 170 5.75 17.01 1.16
C ARG A 170 7.00 16.96 0.27
N LEU A 171 7.13 17.94 -0.63
CA LEU A 171 8.29 18.03 -1.53
C LEU A 171 9.62 18.24 -0.78
N ASP A 172 9.57 18.72 0.45
CA ASP A 172 10.73 18.88 1.33
C ASP A 172 11.32 17.54 1.84
N ARG A 173 10.57 16.44 1.72
CA ARG A 173 11.00 15.09 2.17
C ARG A 173 11.41 14.14 1.03
N ILE A 174 11.35 14.62 -0.20
CA ILE A 174 11.62 13.81 -1.41
C ILE A 174 13.07 13.31 -1.49
N GLY A 175 14.02 14.00 -0.87
CA GLY A 175 15.42 13.56 -0.81
C GLY A 175 15.65 12.21 -0.13
N GLU A 176 14.67 11.72 0.62
CA GLU A 176 14.71 10.41 1.30
C GLU A 176 14.42 9.24 0.34
N ILE A 177 13.90 9.52 -0.86
CA ILE A 177 13.50 8.51 -1.84
C ILE A 177 14.64 8.22 -2.81
N PRO A 178 15.14 6.96 -2.87
CA PRO A 178 16.25 6.59 -3.74
C PRO A 178 15.94 6.81 -5.24
N GLN A 179 16.97 7.13 -5.99
CA GLN A 179 16.90 7.26 -7.45
C GLN A 179 17.88 6.27 -8.12
N PRO A 180 17.57 5.72 -9.30
CA PRO A 180 16.34 5.93 -10.09
C PRO A 180 15.12 5.23 -9.48
N LEU A 181 13.93 5.80 -9.70
CA LEU A 181 12.66 5.26 -9.25
C LEU A 181 11.91 4.60 -10.43
N ASP A 182 11.63 3.31 -10.35
CA ASP A 182 10.91 2.60 -11.40
C ASP A 182 9.40 2.82 -11.32
N VAL A 183 8.83 2.71 -10.12
CA VAL A 183 7.38 2.88 -9.90
C VAL A 183 7.13 3.76 -8.69
N MET A 184 6.24 4.74 -8.84
CA MET A 184 5.62 5.46 -7.75
C MET A 184 4.15 5.06 -7.66
N ILE A 185 3.69 4.69 -6.48
CA ILE A 185 2.29 4.45 -6.15
C ILE A 185 1.87 5.54 -5.18
N ALA A 186 0.77 6.24 -5.45
CA ALA A 186 0.37 7.37 -4.60
C ALA A 186 -1.15 7.59 -4.62
N PRO A 187 -1.75 8.04 -3.50
CA PRO A 187 -3.17 8.33 -3.42
C PRO A 187 -3.56 9.52 -4.30
N ILE A 188 -4.83 9.54 -4.72
CA ILE A 188 -5.42 10.64 -5.51
C ILE A 188 -6.76 11.14 -4.96
N ASN A 189 -7.15 10.70 -3.77
CA ASN A 189 -8.48 10.99 -3.22
C ASN A 189 -8.67 12.41 -2.67
N GLY A 190 -7.61 13.14 -2.33
CA GLY A 190 -7.64 14.56 -1.93
C GLY A 190 -8.41 14.88 -0.65
N VAL A 191 -8.77 13.86 0.13
CA VAL A 191 -9.49 14.00 1.41
C VAL A 191 -8.73 13.27 2.51
N TYR A 192 -9.06 13.55 3.76
CA TYR A 192 -8.42 12.94 4.94
C TYR A 192 -6.90 13.16 5.02
N GLY A 193 -6.41 14.28 4.46
CA GLY A 193 -4.98 14.61 4.46
C GLY A 193 -4.16 13.94 3.37
N ASN A 194 -4.80 13.35 2.35
CA ASN A 194 -4.13 12.69 1.24
C ASN A 194 -3.93 13.62 0.04
N LEU A 195 -2.96 13.25 -0.81
CA LEU A 195 -2.76 13.86 -2.12
C LEU A 195 -4.05 13.82 -2.95
N ASN A 196 -4.36 14.92 -3.62
CA ASN A 196 -5.30 14.93 -4.73
C ASN A 196 -4.59 14.64 -6.06
N GLU A 197 -5.32 14.67 -7.17
CA GLU A 197 -4.81 14.30 -8.50
C GLU A 197 -3.67 15.22 -8.96
N GLU A 198 -3.80 16.55 -8.73
CA GLU A 198 -2.77 17.54 -9.08
C GLU A 198 -1.53 17.40 -8.20
N GLU A 199 -1.71 17.14 -6.91
CA GLU A 199 -0.62 16.94 -5.96
C GLU A 199 0.14 15.64 -6.24
N CYS A 200 -0.57 14.55 -6.61
CA CYS A 200 0.05 13.31 -7.07
C CYS A 200 0.88 13.56 -8.35
N ALA A 201 0.35 14.33 -9.30
CA ALA A 201 1.08 14.71 -10.50
C ALA A 201 2.30 15.59 -10.18
N ALA A 202 2.20 16.52 -9.22
CA ALA A 202 3.33 17.36 -8.78
C ALA A 202 4.42 16.51 -8.12
N LEU A 203 4.06 15.53 -7.30
CA LEU A 203 4.98 14.56 -6.72
C LEU A 203 5.68 13.72 -7.82
N SER A 204 4.90 13.25 -8.82
CA SER A 204 5.43 12.52 -9.97
C SER A 204 6.40 13.37 -10.80
N GLU A 205 6.07 14.64 -11.06
CA GLU A 205 6.93 15.57 -11.81
C GLU A 205 8.28 15.80 -11.11
N HIS A 206 8.26 15.83 -9.79
CA HIS A 206 9.46 16.04 -8.99
C HIS A 206 10.32 14.78 -8.87
N LEU A 207 9.71 13.62 -8.56
CA LEU A 207 10.40 12.33 -8.39
C LEU A 207 10.82 11.67 -9.72
N ARG A 208 10.10 11.96 -10.81
CA ARG A 208 10.34 11.41 -12.15
C ARG A 208 10.43 9.88 -12.18
N PRO A 209 9.43 9.16 -11.61
CA PRO A 209 9.39 7.71 -11.73
C PRO A 209 9.23 7.31 -13.20
N ARG A 210 9.62 6.08 -13.54
CA ARG A 210 9.34 5.53 -14.87
C ARG A 210 7.84 5.37 -15.11
N ILE A 211 7.08 5.07 -14.06
CA ILE A 211 5.61 4.98 -14.08
C ILE A 211 5.05 5.44 -12.74
N THR A 212 3.95 6.21 -12.78
CA THR A 212 3.10 6.52 -11.63
C THR A 212 1.83 5.70 -11.70
N ILE A 213 1.48 5.01 -10.61
CA ILE A 213 0.24 4.25 -10.44
C ILE A 213 -0.59 4.95 -9.36
N PRO A 214 -1.77 5.47 -9.68
CA PRO A 214 -2.64 6.06 -8.67
C PRO A 214 -3.30 4.96 -7.82
N CYS A 215 -3.57 5.27 -6.56
CA CYS A 215 -4.33 4.42 -5.64
C CYS A 215 -5.35 5.25 -4.84
N HIS A 216 -6.02 4.62 -3.90
CA HIS A 216 -6.97 5.23 -2.98
C HIS A 216 -8.20 5.84 -3.69
N TYR A 217 -8.74 5.11 -4.68
CA TYR A 217 -9.94 5.49 -5.43
C TYR A 217 -10.84 4.29 -5.71
N GLY A 218 -12.12 4.56 -5.95
CA GLY A 218 -13.10 3.56 -6.41
C GLY A 218 -13.54 2.52 -5.38
N MET A 219 -12.93 2.45 -4.19
CA MET A 219 -13.29 1.50 -3.14
C MET A 219 -14.46 2.00 -2.29
N PHE A 220 -14.47 3.28 -1.95
CA PHE A 220 -15.48 3.92 -1.10
C PHE A 220 -16.05 5.15 -1.77
N ALA A 221 -17.37 5.38 -1.61
CA ALA A 221 -18.00 6.60 -2.10
C ALA A 221 -17.51 7.86 -1.36
N SER A 222 -17.04 7.71 -0.10
CA SER A 222 -16.46 8.80 0.69
C SER A 222 -15.05 9.20 0.28
N HIS A 223 -14.38 8.38 -0.55
CA HIS A 223 -13.05 8.67 -1.08
C HIS A 223 -13.16 9.13 -2.52
N HIS A 224 -13.03 10.42 -2.77
CA HIS A 224 -13.43 11.03 -4.03
C HIS A 224 -12.58 10.63 -5.25
N GLY A 225 -11.27 10.50 -5.17
CA GLY A 225 -10.31 10.14 -6.22
C GLY A 225 -10.84 10.08 -7.65
N ASP A 226 -10.68 11.16 -8.44
CA ASP A 226 -11.18 11.25 -9.82
C ASP A 226 -10.10 10.78 -10.81
N VAL A 227 -10.24 9.52 -11.26
CA VAL A 227 -9.33 8.91 -12.25
C VAL A 227 -9.31 9.67 -13.57
N GLY A 228 -10.45 10.28 -14.00
CA GLY A 228 -10.52 11.07 -15.22
C GLY A 228 -9.71 12.36 -15.10
N LYS A 229 -9.82 13.04 -13.97
CA LYS A 229 -9.04 14.22 -13.66
C LYS A 229 -7.54 13.88 -13.57
N PHE A 230 -7.17 12.82 -12.87
CA PHE A 230 -5.79 12.33 -12.81
C PHE A 230 -5.24 12.05 -14.21
N TYR A 231 -5.97 11.31 -15.06
CA TYR A 231 -5.60 11.06 -16.45
C TYR A 231 -5.31 12.34 -17.23
N ASN A 232 -6.18 13.34 -17.11
CA ASN A 232 -6.03 14.61 -17.82
C ASN A 232 -4.78 15.37 -17.37
N VAL A 233 -4.57 15.51 -16.06
CA VAL A 233 -3.42 16.21 -15.48
C VAL A 233 -2.11 15.53 -15.88
N MET A 234 -2.01 14.21 -15.75
CA MET A 234 -0.81 13.45 -16.12
C MET A 234 -0.50 13.56 -17.62
N THR A 235 -1.54 13.51 -18.46
CA THR A 235 -1.42 13.63 -19.92
C THR A 235 -0.95 15.04 -20.32
N GLU A 236 -1.55 16.10 -19.77
CA GLU A 236 -1.17 17.48 -20.02
C GLU A 236 0.29 17.75 -19.63
N LYS A 237 0.71 17.24 -18.48
CA LYS A 237 2.09 17.33 -17.99
C LYS A 237 3.05 16.36 -18.69
N LYS A 238 2.57 15.47 -19.55
CA LYS A 238 3.35 14.41 -20.23
C LYS A 238 4.13 13.52 -19.25
N LEU A 239 3.53 13.23 -18.11
CA LEU A 239 4.09 12.34 -17.10
C LEU A 239 3.68 10.89 -17.38
N PRO A 240 4.58 9.90 -17.25
CA PRO A 240 4.23 8.51 -17.48
C PRO A 240 3.37 7.96 -16.32
N PHE A 241 2.27 7.28 -16.66
CA PHE A 241 1.39 6.67 -15.67
C PHE A 241 0.74 5.40 -16.19
N LEU A 242 0.23 4.60 -15.27
CA LEU A 242 -0.56 3.40 -15.54
C LEU A 242 -1.79 3.39 -14.62
N LEU A 243 -2.99 3.34 -15.21
CA LEU A 243 -4.22 3.10 -14.45
C LEU A 243 -4.39 1.60 -14.28
N MET A 244 -4.51 1.14 -13.04
CA MET A 244 -4.73 -0.27 -12.71
C MET A 244 -6.11 -0.45 -12.10
N GLN A 245 -6.87 -1.40 -12.62
CA GLN A 245 -8.08 -1.88 -11.95
C GLN A 245 -7.71 -2.89 -10.86
N GLN A 246 -8.59 -3.04 -9.86
CA GLN A 246 -8.42 -4.07 -8.83
C GLN A 246 -8.22 -5.45 -9.47
N GLY A 247 -7.19 -6.14 -9.05
CA GLY A 247 -6.79 -7.45 -9.56
C GLY A 247 -5.85 -7.39 -10.76
N GLU A 248 -5.54 -6.23 -11.32
CA GLU A 248 -4.57 -6.11 -12.41
C GLU A 248 -3.12 -6.25 -11.93
N GLN A 249 -2.26 -6.52 -12.89
CA GLN A 249 -0.84 -6.81 -12.71
C GLN A 249 0.00 -5.88 -13.58
N TYR A 250 1.02 -5.29 -12.98
CA TYR A 250 2.15 -4.68 -13.69
C TYR A 250 3.36 -5.62 -13.61
N ARG A 251 3.98 -5.92 -14.74
CA ARG A 251 5.19 -6.74 -14.84
C ARG A 251 6.36 -5.87 -15.31
N PHE A 252 7.49 -5.97 -14.62
CA PHE A 252 8.73 -5.29 -15.01
C PHE A 252 9.41 -5.91 -16.22
#